data_6b8d239338f7077ab06f844af5732110
#
_entry.id   6b8d239338f7077ab06f844af5732110
#
_cell.length_a   1.000
_cell.length_b   1.000
_cell.length_c   1.000
_cell.angle_alpha   90.00
_cell.angle_beta   90.00
_cell.angle_gamma   90.00
#
_symmetry.space_group_name_H-M   'P 1'
#
loop_
_entity.id
_entity.type
_entity.pdbx_description
1 polymer ?
#
loop_
_entity_poly.entity_id
_entity_poly.type
_entity_poly.pdbx_seq_one_letter_code
_entity_poly.pdbx_strand_id
1 'polypeptide(L)'
;SIRRQRQMCIRDRIQVGQDAASSVYVNNKKKACAYIGIDSVSYELKEATTEAELVELIEKLNHTEKVHGILVQLPLPAHIDEDRIIRTISPDKDVDGFHPVNVGRLWLGETGFVSCTPAGIIQLLKYSGIEIAGKECVVIGRSNIVGKPMAALLLRENGTVTVAHSRTADLKEVTRRADILIAAVGQTKMITAEYIKEGAVVIDVGMHRDAQNHLCGDVDFEDVYSRASAITPVPGGVGPMTIAMLMNNCVQAARD
;
A
#
# COMPACT_ATOMS: atom_id res chain seq x y z
N SER A 1 16.63 17.48 31.83
CA SER A 1 17.36 16.68 30.84
C SER A 1 16.63 16.84 29.49
N ILE A 2 17.14 17.74 28.64
CA ILE A 2 16.69 17.90 27.26
C ILE A 2 17.14 16.62 26.56
N ARG A 3 16.21 15.67 26.34
CA ARG A 3 16.45 14.58 25.42
C ARG A 3 16.73 15.23 24.06
N ARG A 4 17.97 15.11 23.59
CA ARG A 4 18.28 15.35 22.19
C ARG A 4 17.28 14.51 21.39
N GLN A 5 16.30 15.14 20.79
CA GLN A 5 15.55 14.54 19.72
C GLN A 5 16.61 14.15 18.69
N ARG A 6 16.85 12.85 18.54
CA ARG A 6 17.59 12.35 17.39
C ARG A 6 16.76 12.79 16.19
N GLN A 7 17.31 13.72 15.40
CA GLN A 7 16.75 13.96 14.07
C GLN A 7 16.76 12.62 13.36
N MET A 8 15.58 12.09 13.13
CA MET A 8 15.42 10.88 12.36
C MET A 8 15.63 11.27 10.91
N CYS A 9 16.84 11.09 10.39
CA CYS A 9 17.08 11.12 8.95
C CYS A 9 16.55 9.82 8.41
N ILE A 10 15.52 9.84 7.58
CA ILE A 10 14.76 8.63 7.44
C ILE A 10 14.62 8.18 6.06
N ARG A 11 14.36 9.03 5.15
CA ARG A 11 13.77 8.51 3.96
C ARG A 11 14.34 9.17 2.75
N ASP A 12 15.17 8.39 2.10
CA ASP A 12 15.54 8.70 0.75
C ASP A 12 14.46 8.14 -0.17
N ARG A 13 13.76 9.06 -0.84
CA ARG A 13 12.78 8.73 -1.85
C ARG A 13 13.42 8.85 -3.22
N ILE A 14 13.32 7.80 -3.99
CA ILE A 14 13.83 7.75 -5.35
C ILE A 14 12.64 7.72 -6.31
N GLN A 15 12.64 8.62 -7.29
CA GLN A 15 11.68 8.64 -8.40
C GLN A 15 12.45 8.68 -9.71
N VAL A 16 12.10 7.81 -10.64
CA VAL A 16 12.66 7.80 -12.00
C VAL A 16 11.58 8.26 -12.97
N GLY A 17 11.87 9.31 -13.73
CA GLY A 17 10.91 9.94 -14.63
C GLY A 17 9.86 10.80 -13.91
N GLN A 18 8.90 11.33 -14.69
CA GLN A 18 7.80 12.13 -14.17
C GLN A 18 6.47 11.45 -14.47
N ASP A 19 5.81 10.95 -13.43
CA ASP A 19 4.41 10.52 -13.52
C ASP A 19 3.51 11.57 -12.85
N ALA A 20 2.62 12.17 -13.63
CA ALA A 20 1.71 13.22 -13.17
C ALA A 20 0.73 12.72 -12.09
N ALA A 21 0.37 11.43 -12.10
CA ALA A 21 -0.51 10.84 -11.10
C ALA A 21 0.18 10.71 -9.75
N SER A 22 1.48 10.47 -9.75
CA SER A 22 2.30 10.33 -8.54
C SER A 22 2.55 11.66 -7.83
N SER A 23 2.48 12.81 -8.51
CA SER A 23 2.90 14.11 -7.96
C SER A 23 2.09 14.55 -6.72
N VAL A 24 0.78 14.35 -6.71
CA VAL A 24 -0.09 14.70 -5.58
C VAL A 24 0.21 13.81 -4.37
N TYR A 25 0.35 12.51 -4.61
CA TYR A 25 0.65 11.54 -3.56
C TYR A 25 2.03 11.77 -2.92
N VAL A 26 2.99 12.13 -3.76
CA VAL A 26 4.34 12.54 -3.37
C VAL A 26 4.34 13.75 -2.45
N ASN A 27 3.59 14.79 -2.82
CA ASN A 27 3.50 16.01 -2.01
C ASN A 27 2.85 15.73 -0.65
N ASN A 28 1.83 14.87 -0.60
CA ASN A 28 1.22 14.46 0.66
C ASN A 28 2.18 13.68 1.55
N LYS A 29 2.99 12.78 0.98
CA LYS A 29 4.06 12.08 1.70
C LYS A 29 5.10 13.06 2.26
N LYS A 30 5.54 14.06 1.48
CA LYS A 30 6.49 15.10 1.95
C LYS A 30 5.91 15.92 3.12
N LYS A 31 4.65 16.34 3.02
CA LYS A 31 3.95 17.07 4.09
C LYS A 31 3.84 16.23 5.36
N ALA A 32 3.50 14.94 5.24
CA ALA A 32 3.41 14.03 6.37
C ALA A 32 4.76 13.85 7.07
N CYS A 33 5.86 13.66 6.32
CA CYS A 33 7.20 13.62 6.88
C CYS A 33 7.54 14.89 7.67
N ALA A 34 7.32 16.05 7.07
CA ALA A 34 7.60 17.33 7.72
C ALA A 34 6.77 17.53 9.00
N TYR A 35 5.50 17.11 8.98
CA TYR A 35 4.61 17.23 10.14
C TYR A 35 5.08 16.44 11.36
N ILE A 36 5.67 15.25 11.16
CA ILE A 36 6.14 14.38 12.25
C ILE A 36 7.66 14.51 12.51
N GLY A 37 8.33 15.46 11.84
CA GLY A 37 9.76 15.72 12.05
C GLY A 37 10.72 14.71 11.41
N ILE A 38 10.26 14.09 10.30
CA ILE A 38 11.07 13.19 9.48
C ILE A 38 11.77 13.98 8.39
N ASP A 39 13.10 13.95 8.34
CA ASP A 39 13.85 14.47 7.21
C ASP A 39 13.68 13.55 5.99
N SER A 40 13.23 14.10 4.89
CA SER A 40 13.01 13.35 3.65
C SER A 40 13.83 13.96 2.52
N VAL A 41 14.82 13.22 2.05
CA VAL A 41 15.59 13.55 0.84
C VAL A 41 14.92 12.94 -0.38
N SER A 42 14.83 13.69 -1.48
CA SER A 42 14.23 13.21 -2.73
C SER A 42 15.29 13.19 -3.82
N TYR A 43 15.42 12.04 -4.46
CA TYR A 43 16.24 11.83 -5.66
C TYR A 43 15.29 11.78 -6.87
N GLU A 44 15.27 12.83 -7.65
CA GLU A 44 14.48 12.92 -8.88
C GLU A 44 15.40 12.60 -10.06
N LEU A 45 15.33 11.36 -10.52
CA LEU A 45 16.17 10.84 -11.60
C LEU A 45 15.46 11.01 -12.95
N LYS A 46 16.26 11.17 -14.00
CA LYS A 46 15.74 11.24 -15.37
C LYS A 46 15.11 9.92 -15.78
N GLU A 47 14.15 9.94 -16.67
CA GLU A 47 13.53 8.74 -17.23
C GLU A 47 14.56 7.82 -17.92
N ALA A 48 15.61 8.40 -18.51
CA ALA A 48 16.70 7.67 -19.14
C ALA A 48 17.74 7.08 -18.16
N THR A 49 17.52 7.24 -16.83
CA THR A 49 18.42 6.64 -15.83
C THR A 49 18.47 5.13 -16.01
N THR A 50 19.65 4.58 -16.06
CA THR A 50 19.84 3.14 -16.23
C THR A 50 19.57 2.38 -14.94
N GLU A 51 19.23 1.11 -15.05
CA GLU A 51 19.07 0.21 -13.91
C GLU A 51 20.35 0.15 -13.05
N ALA A 52 21.53 0.14 -13.68
CA ALA A 52 22.80 0.11 -12.98
C ALA A 52 23.04 1.36 -12.11
N GLU A 53 22.73 2.55 -12.63
CA GLU A 53 22.83 3.79 -11.86
C GLU A 53 21.86 3.81 -10.68
N LEU A 54 20.65 3.28 -10.86
CA LEU A 54 19.66 3.17 -9.77
C LEU A 54 20.10 2.18 -8.70
N VAL A 55 20.64 1.03 -9.08
CA VAL A 55 21.22 0.03 -8.16
C VAL A 55 22.36 0.64 -7.37
N GLU A 56 23.31 1.33 -8.01
CA GLU A 56 24.45 1.98 -7.35
C GLU A 56 23.97 3.02 -6.29
N LEU A 57 22.97 3.80 -6.64
CA LEU A 57 22.37 4.75 -5.68
C LEU A 57 21.77 4.03 -4.48
N ILE A 58 20.99 2.98 -4.69
CA ILE A 58 20.35 2.21 -3.60
C ILE A 58 21.42 1.57 -2.71
N GLU A 59 22.45 0.96 -3.28
CA GLU A 59 23.55 0.37 -2.51
C GLU A 59 24.27 1.41 -1.65
N LYS A 60 24.53 2.60 -2.18
CA LYS A 60 25.07 3.71 -1.41
C LYS A 60 24.19 4.07 -0.23
N LEU A 61 22.87 4.10 -0.42
CA LEU A 61 21.91 4.42 0.64
C LEU A 61 21.80 3.29 1.67
N ASN A 62 21.87 2.03 1.23
CA ASN A 62 21.93 0.87 2.12
C ASN A 62 23.09 0.99 3.12
N HIS A 63 24.26 1.43 2.65
CA HIS A 63 25.47 1.58 3.51
C HIS A 63 25.55 2.90 4.25
N THR A 64 24.60 3.83 4.07
CA THR A 64 24.58 5.11 4.76
C THR A 64 23.86 4.97 6.11
N GLU A 65 24.58 5.03 7.23
CA GLU A 65 24.03 4.85 8.58
C GLU A 65 22.90 5.84 8.94
N LYS A 66 22.95 7.05 8.40
CA LYS A 66 21.93 8.09 8.64
C LYS A 66 20.64 7.86 7.88
N VAL A 67 20.61 6.95 6.92
CA VAL A 67 19.41 6.57 6.15
C VAL A 67 18.76 5.39 6.83
N HIS A 68 17.59 5.58 7.40
CA HIS A 68 16.83 4.53 8.08
C HIS A 68 15.83 3.86 7.18
N GLY A 69 15.33 4.55 6.12
CA GLY A 69 14.37 3.98 5.18
C GLY A 69 14.62 4.44 3.75
N ILE A 70 14.40 3.53 2.82
CA ILE A 70 14.50 3.76 1.37
C ILE A 70 13.15 3.47 0.77
N LEU A 71 12.66 4.38 -0.08
CA LEU A 71 11.44 4.22 -0.86
C LEU A 71 11.72 4.47 -2.32
N VAL A 72 11.45 3.49 -3.16
CA VAL A 72 11.47 3.65 -4.62
C VAL A 72 10.04 3.78 -5.12
N GLN A 73 9.72 4.91 -5.74
CA GLN A 73 8.37 5.17 -6.24
C GLN A 73 8.08 4.30 -7.47
N LEU A 74 7.08 3.44 -7.35
CA LEU A 74 6.57 2.63 -8.47
C LEU A 74 5.43 3.36 -9.19
N PRO A 75 5.16 3.06 -10.47
CA PRO A 75 5.93 2.13 -11.32
C PRO A 75 7.26 2.72 -11.81
N LEU A 76 8.20 1.87 -12.17
CA LEU A 76 9.45 2.24 -12.82
C LEU A 76 9.31 2.23 -14.35
N PRO A 77 10.18 2.94 -15.10
CA PRO A 77 10.25 2.82 -16.55
C PRO A 77 10.50 1.38 -17.01
N ALA A 78 9.93 0.97 -18.14
CA ALA A 78 9.93 -0.43 -18.63
C ALA A 78 11.32 -1.06 -18.85
N HIS A 79 12.39 -0.26 -18.93
CA HIS A 79 13.76 -0.75 -19.08
C HIS A 79 14.45 -1.08 -17.74
N ILE A 80 13.76 -0.88 -16.62
CA ILE A 80 14.27 -1.17 -15.27
C ILE A 80 13.44 -2.33 -14.68
N ASP A 81 14.11 -3.37 -14.20
CA ASP A 81 13.46 -4.50 -13.52
C ASP A 81 13.08 -4.13 -12.08
N GLU A 82 11.78 -3.92 -11.85
CA GLU A 82 11.23 -3.58 -10.53
C GLU A 82 11.59 -4.62 -9.46
N ASP A 83 11.54 -5.91 -9.78
CA ASP A 83 11.86 -6.98 -8.83
C ASP A 83 13.31 -6.92 -8.39
N ARG A 84 14.22 -6.61 -9.32
CA ARG A 84 15.64 -6.42 -9.01
C ARG A 84 15.85 -5.21 -8.11
N ILE A 85 15.20 -4.09 -8.40
CA ILE A 85 15.31 -2.87 -7.60
C ILE A 85 14.80 -3.11 -6.18
N ILE A 86 13.61 -3.72 -6.02
CA ILE A 86 13.07 -4.06 -4.71
C ILE A 86 14.03 -4.94 -3.91
N ARG A 87 14.65 -5.94 -4.55
CA ARG A 87 15.63 -6.84 -3.90
C ARG A 87 16.96 -6.18 -3.55
N THR A 88 17.29 -5.07 -4.18
CA THR A 88 18.51 -4.31 -3.88
C THR A 88 18.38 -3.51 -2.60
N ILE A 89 17.16 -3.11 -2.21
CA ILE A 89 16.93 -2.39 -0.94
C ILE A 89 17.21 -3.35 0.22
N SER A 90 17.93 -2.89 1.24
CA SER A 90 18.10 -3.68 2.47
C SER A 90 16.73 -3.95 3.11
N PRO A 91 16.42 -5.20 3.50
CA PRO A 91 15.16 -5.52 4.17
C PRO A 91 14.85 -4.65 5.39
N ASP A 92 15.89 -4.21 6.10
CA ASP A 92 15.77 -3.38 7.30
C ASP A 92 15.60 -1.89 6.99
N LYS A 93 15.67 -1.51 5.69
CA LYS A 93 15.40 -0.15 5.18
C LYS A 93 14.22 -0.10 4.20
N ASP A 94 13.59 -1.23 3.91
CA ASP A 94 12.44 -1.36 3.02
C ASP A 94 11.15 -0.89 3.71
N VAL A 95 10.98 0.41 3.83
CA VAL A 95 9.82 1.00 4.54
C VAL A 95 8.49 0.85 3.80
N ASP A 96 8.48 0.45 2.53
CA ASP A 96 7.26 0.07 1.81
C ASP A 96 6.81 -1.38 2.10
N GLY A 97 7.72 -2.24 2.61
CA GLY A 97 7.44 -3.62 2.95
C GLY A 97 7.27 -4.54 1.74
N PHE A 98 8.00 -4.27 0.64
CA PHE A 98 7.90 -5.03 -0.61
C PHE A 98 9.01 -6.07 -0.78
N HIS A 99 10.10 -5.95 -0.02
CA HIS A 99 11.22 -6.87 -0.11
C HIS A 99 10.78 -8.31 0.23
N PRO A 100 11.21 -9.34 -0.53
CA PRO A 100 10.80 -10.72 -0.32
C PRO A 100 11.02 -11.25 1.11
N VAL A 101 12.07 -10.78 1.81
CA VAL A 101 12.31 -11.12 3.21
C VAL A 101 11.18 -10.60 4.09
N ASN A 102 10.75 -9.35 3.93
CA ASN A 102 9.65 -8.77 4.69
C ASN A 102 8.30 -9.44 4.36
N VAL A 103 8.08 -9.78 3.09
CA VAL A 103 6.91 -10.56 2.67
C VAL A 103 6.92 -11.95 3.31
N GLY A 104 8.08 -12.63 3.38
CA GLY A 104 8.24 -13.90 4.07
C GLY A 104 7.96 -13.79 5.58
N ARG A 105 8.53 -12.78 6.24
CA ARG A 105 8.27 -12.48 7.66
C ARG A 105 6.78 -12.27 7.94
N LEU A 106 6.09 -11.55 7.05
CA LEU A 106 4.63 -11.34 7.18
C LEU A 106 3.87 -12.69 7.19
N TRP A 107 4.17 -13.59 6.25
CA TRP A 107 3.51 -14.90 6.16
C TRP A 107 3.84 -15.82 7.33
N LEU A 108 5.04 -15.73 7.89
CA LEU A 108 5.48 -16.51 9.05
C LEU A 108 5.03 -15.91 10.39
N GLY A 109 4.43 -14.72 10.38
CA GLY A 109 4.04 -14.02 11.61
C GLY A 109 5.21 -13.37 12.35
N GLU A 110 6.35 -13.23 11.70
CA GLU A 110 7.56 -12.62 12.26
C GLU A 110 7.52 -11.09 12.17
N THR A 111 8.42 -10.44 12.92
CA THR A 111 8.59 -8.98 12.88
C THR A 111 9.27 -8.55 11.59
N GLY A 112 8.75 -7.51 10.96
CA GLY A 112 9.29 -6.93 9.73
C GLY A 112 8.39 -5.80 9.24
N PHE A 113 8.82 -5.12 8.18
CA PHE A 113 7.98 -4.11 7.54
C PHE A 113 6.85 -4.76 6.76
N VAL A 114 5.68 -4.17 6.87
CA VAL A 114 4.47 -4.64 6.18
C VAL A 114 4.08 -3.62 5.12
N SER A 115 3.61 -4.10 3.96
CA SER A 115 3.09 -3.23 2.91
C SER A 115 2.09 -2.21 3.47
N CYS A 116 2.34 -0.93 3.18
CA CYS A 116 1.67 0.19 3.84
C CYS A 116 0.16 0.21 3.58
N THR A 117 -0.29 -0.06 2.35
CA THR A 117 -1.72 -0.04 2.00
C THR A 117 -2.50 -1.14 2.74
N PRO A 118 -2.11 -2.42 2.70
CA PRO A 118 -2.76 -3.48 3.47
C PRO A 118 -2.74 -3.23 4.99
N ALA A 119 -1.61 -2.76 5.52
CA ALA A 119 -1.51 -2.41 6.94
C ALA A 119 -2.48 -1.28 7.32
N GLY A 120 -2.60 -0.27 6.45
CA GLY A 120 -3.55 0.84 6.62
C GLY A 120 -5.00 0.39 6.61
N ILE A 121 -5.35 -0.58 5.76
CA ILE A 121 -6.70 -1.16 5.71
C ILE A 121 -7.04 -1.88 7.02
N ILE A 122 -6.12 -2.68 7.57
CA ILE A 122 -6.32 -3.35 8.87
C ILE A 122 -6.53 -2.31 9.97
N GLN A 123 -5.73 -1.25 10.01
CA GLN A 123 -5.91 -0.19 11.01
C GLN A 123 -7.26 0.54 10.83
N LEU A 124 -7.67 0.80 9.60
CA LEU A 124 -8.96 1.41 9.30
C LEU A 124 -10.12 0.55 9.78
N LEU A 125 -10.12 -0.75 9.52
CA LEU A 125 -11.13 -1.69 9.99
C LEU A 125 -11.19 -1.71 11.52
N LYS A 126 -10.05 -1.84 12.19
CA LYS A 126 -9.97 -1.83 13.66
C LYS A 126 -10.47 -0.50 14.26
N TYR A 127 -10.05 0.63 13.70
CA TYR A 127 -10.47 1.95 14.16
C TYR A 127 -11.98 2.16 13.98
N SER A 128 -12.58 1.59 12.95
CA SER A 128 -14.01 1.63 12.69
C SER A 128 -14.81 0.61 13.50
N GLY A 129 -14.18 -0.15 14.39
CA GLY A 129 -14.84 -1.17 15.21
C GLY A 129 -15.33 -2.38 14.40
N ILE A 130 -14.78 -2.61 13.21
CA ILE A 130 -15.14 -3.73 12.35
C ILE A 130 -14.31 -4.95 12.73
N GLU A 131 -14.98 -5.96 13.25
CA GLU A 131 -14.35 -7.23 13.62
C GLU A 131 -14.03 -8.05 12.38
N ILE A 132 -12.78 -8.57 12.31
CA ILE A 132 -12.30 -9.40 11.20
C ILE A 132 -12.37 -10.88 11.56
N ALA A 133 -12.19 -11.22 12.85
CA ALA A 133 -12.17 -12.59 13.31
C ALA A 133 -13.48 -13.33 12.98
N GLY A 134 -13.35 -14.50 12.35
CA GLY A 134 -14.47 -15.34 11.94
C GLY A 134 -15.27 -14.83 10.74
N LYS A 135 -14.85 -13.73 10.09
CA LYS A 135 -15.53 -13.17 8.90
C LYS A 135 -15.03 -13.81 7.62
N GLU A 136 -15.92 -13.95 6.65
CA GLU A 136 -15.57 -14.26 5.26
C GLU A 136 -14.99 -13.00 4.60
N CYS A 137 -13.70 -13.03 4.30
CA CYS A 137 -12.96 -11.94 3.69
C CYS A 137 -12.61 -12.31 2.25
N VAL A 138 -13.04 -11.50 1.29
CA VAL A 138 -12.66 -11.69 -0.12
C VAL A 138 -11.77 -10.53 -0.56
N VAL A 139 -10.60 -10.87 -1.09
CA VAL A 139 -9.66 -9.92 -1.69
C VAL A 139 -9.69 -10.09 -3.19
N ILE A 140 -10.15 -9.08 -3.94
CA ILE A 140 -10.10 -9.08 -5.40
C ILE A 140 -8.80 -8.41 -5.84
N GLY A 141 -7.85 -9.20 -6.29
CA GLY A 141 -6.52 -8.78 -6.67
C GLY A 141 -5.44 -9.65 -6.02
N ARG A 142 -4.34 -9.87 -6.73
CA ARG A 142 -3.23 -10.73 -6.27
C ARG A 142 -1.84 -10.12 -6.53
N SER A 143 -1.77 -8.79 -6.54
CA SER A 143 -0.49 -8.09 -6.65
C SER A 143 0.41 -8.37 -5.44
N ASN A 144 1.72 -8.29 -5.65
CA ASN A 144 2.70 -8.45 -4.57
C ASN A 144 2.63 -7.30 -3.55
N ILE A 145 2.17 -6.13 -3.99
CA ILE A 145 2.16 -4.91 -3.17
C ILE A 145 0.87 -4.70 -2.37
N VAL A 146 -0.26 -5.31 -2.81
CA VAL A 146 -1.56 -5.16 -2.12
C VAL A 146 -2.24 -6.50 -1.88
N GLY A 147 -2.64 -7.24 -2.93
CA GLY A 147 -3.54 -8.39 -2.80
C GLY A 147 -3.01 -9.50 -1.92
N LYS A 148 -1.76 -9.95 -2.17
CA LYS A 148 -1.12 -11.00 -1.36
C LYS A 148 -0.87 -10.58 0.09
N PRO A 149 -0.25 -9.41 0.38
CA PRO A 149 -0.06 -8.98 1.76
C PRO A 149 -1.39 -8.69 2.47
N MET A 150 -2.43 -8.24 1.77
CA MET A 150 -3.76 -8.07 2.36
C MET A 150 -4.35 -9.40 2.82
N ALA A 151 -4.25 -10.44 2.00
CA ALA A 151 -4.70 -11.78 2.37
C ALA A 151 -3.96 -12.31 3.61
N ALA A 152 -2.64 -12.13 3.68
CA ALA A 152 -1.84 -12.54 4.82
C ALA A 152 -2.26 -11.80 6.10
N LEU A 153 -2.51 -10.49 6.02
CA LEU A 153 -2.94 -9.70 7.17
C LEU A 153 -4.34 -10.06 7.66
N LEU A 154 -5.31 -10.26 6.77
CA LEU A 154 -6.65 -10.69 7.14
C LEU A 154 -6.61 -12.08 7.82
N LEU A 155 -5.77 -13.00 7.31
CA LEU A 155 -5.55 -14.29 7.93
C LEU A 155 -4.96 -14.16 9.36
N ARG A 156 -3.98 -13.26 9.57
CA ARG A 156 -3.42 -12.96 10.90
C ARG A 156 -4.45 -12.40 11.88
N GLU A 157 -5.46 -11.70 11.38
CA GLU A 157 -6.59 -11.19 12.16
C GLU A 157 -7.72 -12.23 12.32
N ASN A 158 -7.45 -13.50 12.02
CA ASN A 158 -8.38 -14.63 12.12
C ASN A 158 -9.60 -14.56 11.18
N GLY A 159 -9.48 -13.87 10.05
CA GLY A 159 -10.46 -13.91 8.96
C GLY A 159 -10.33 -15.18 8.13
N THR A 160 -11.44 -15.67 7.55
CA THR A 160 -11.42 -16.68 6.50
C THR A 160 -11.22 -16.00 5.17
N VAL A 161 -10.12 -16.28 4.46
CA VAL A 161 -9.70 -15.45 3.33
C VAL A 161 -9.79 -16.18 2.00
N THR A 162 -10.50 -15.59 1.05
CA THR A 162 -10.51 -15.99 -0.35
C THR A 162 -9.84 -14.90 -1.20
N VAL A 163 -8.87 -15.30 -2.04
CA VAL A 163 -8.25 -14.40 -3.02
C VAL A 163 -8.85 -14.67 -4.40
N ALA A 164 -9.52 -13.66 -4.96
CA ALA A 164 -10.10 -13.69 -6.30
C ALA A 164 -9.28 -12.81 -7.27
N HIS A 165 -9.35 -13.10 -8.55
CA HIS A 165 -8.58 -12.39 -9.58
C HIS A 165 -9.23 -12.56 -10.97
N SER A 166 -8.63 -11.98 -12.01
CA SER A 166 -9.13 -11.99 -13.39
C SER A 166 -9.33 -13.40 -14.01
N ARG A 167 -8.82 -14.45 -13.38
CA ARG A 167 -9.03 -15.86 -13.80
C ARG A 167 -9.98 -16.60 -12.88
N THR A 168 -10.59 -15.95 -11.91
CA THR A 168 -11.60 -16.57 -11.03
C THR A 168 -12.88 -16.81 -11.82
N ALA A 169 -13.32 -18.04 -11.84
CA ALA A 169 -14.61 -18.38 -12.39
C ALA A 169 -15.70 -17.81 -11.48
N ASP A 170 -16.75 -17.27 -12.09
CA ASP A 170 -17.93 -16.74 -11.40
C ASP A 170 -17.60 -15.76 -10.25
N LEU A 171 -16.84 -14.69 -10.59
CA LEU A 171 -16.34 -13.73 -9.63
C LEU A 171 -17.45 -13.14 -8.75
N LYS A 172 -18.64 -12.89 -9.30
CA LYS A 172 -19.77 -12.35 -8.55
C LYS A 172 -20.24 -13.30 -7.45
N GLU A 173 -20.28 -14.60 -7.72
CA GLU A 173 -20.66 -15.61 -6.73
C GLU A 173 -19.64 -15.66 -5.58
N VAL A 174 -18.36 -15.58 -5.90
CA VAL A 174 -17.29 -15.56 -4.90
C VAL A 174 -17.40 -14.32 -4.02
N THR A 175 -17.58 -13.14 -4.62
CA THR A 175 -17.60 -11.87 -3.88
C THR A 175 -18.85 -11.67 -3.03
N ARG A 176 -20.00 -12.19 -3.44
CA ARG A 176 -21.26 -12.15 -2.67
C ARG A 176 -21.22 -12.90 -1.35
N ARG A 177 -20.22 -13.73 -1.10
CA ARG A 177 -20.03 -14.40 0.20
C ARG A 177 -19.34 -13.51 1.22
N ALA A 178 -18.68 -12.46 0.77
CA ALA A 178 -17.84 -11.62 1.61
C ALA A 178 -18.63 -10.83 2.65
N ASP A 179 -18.26 -10.97 3.91
CA ASP A 179 -18.59 -10.02 4.98
C ASP A 179 -17.72 -8.76 4.85
N ILE A 180 -16.44 -8.96 4.44
CA ILE A 180 -15.48 -7.90 4.17
C ILE A 180 -14.92 -8.12 2.76
N LEU A 181 -15.18 -7.17 1.86
CA LEU A 181 -14.68 -7.18 0.49
C LEU A 181 -13.59 -6.12 0.32
N ILE A 182 -12.42 -6.57 -0.15
CA ILE A 182 -11.31 -5.68 -0.52
C ILE A 182 -11.21 -5.65 -2.04
N ALA A 183 -11.52 -4.51 -2.66
CA ALA A 183 -11.43 -4.30 -4.10
C ALA A 183 -10.07 -3.68 -4.46
N ALA A 184 -9.20 -4.46 -5.10
CA ALA A 184 -7.88 -4.07 -5.58
C ALA A 184 -7.66 -4.61 -7.01
N VAL A 185 -8.60 -4.32 -7.90
CA VAL A 185 -8.68 -4.84 -9.27
C VAL A 185 -7.93 -3.97 -10.29
N GLY A 186 -7.74 -2.69 -9.99
CA GLY A 186 -7.11 -1.75 -10.90
C GLY A 186 -7.98 -1.36 -12.10
N GLN A 187 -9.31 -1.40 -11.95
CA GLN A 187 -10.27 -1.06 -13.01
C GLN A 187 -11.38 -0.15 -12.47
N THR A 188 -11.51 1.01 -13.08
CA THR A 188 -12.47 2.05 -12.70
C THR A 188 -13.89 1.50 -12.60
N LYS A 189 -14.50 1.61 -11.41
CA LYS A 189 -15.91 1.30 -11.12
C LYS A 189 -16.37 -0.10 -11.58
N MET A 190 -15.43 -1.07 -11.61
CA MET A 190 -15.75 -2.43 -12.02
C MET A 190 -16.69 -3.13 -11.02
N ILE A 191 -16.56 -2.83 -9.74
CA ILE A 191 -17.31 -3.50 -8.67
C ILE A 191 -18.59 -2.73 -8.41
N THR A 192 -19.70 -3.32 -8.82
CA THR A 192 -21.08 -2.81 -8.68
C THR A 192 -21.82 -3.53 -7.56
N ALA A 193 -23.05 -3.11 -7.24
CA ALA A 193 -23.91 -3.76 -6.25
C ALA A 193 -24.11 -5.26 -6.49
N GLU A 194 -24.02 -5.72 -7.74
CA GLU A 194 -24.13 -7.14 -8.07
C GLU A 194 -23.02 -8.02 -7.49
N TYR A 195 -21.88 -7.42 -7.14
CA TYR A 195 -20.74 -8.11 -6.51
C TYR A 195 -20.84 -8.16 -4.98
N ILE A 196 -21.78 -7.43 -4.39
CA ILE A 196 -21.78 -7.16 -2.95
C ILE A 196 -22.87 -7.97 -2.25
N LYS A 197 -22.51 -8.62 -1.15
CA LYS A 197 -23.45 -9.16 -0.17
C LYS A 197 -24.15 -8.00 0.55
N GLU A 198 -25.42 -8.13 0.82
CA GLU A 198 -26.15 -7.16 1.65
C GLU A 198 -25.51 -7.02 3.02
N GLY A 199 -25.24 -5.80 3.42
CA GLY A 199 -24.59 -5.50 4.69
C GLY A 199 -23.07 -5.73 4.74
N ALA A 200 -22.41 -6.04 3.62
CA ALA A 200 -20.97 -6.21 3.59
C ALA A 200 -20.21 -4.90 3.86
N VAL A 201 -19.01 -5.04 4.42
CA VAL A 201 -18.02 -3.96 4.49
C VAL A 201 -17.20 -3.97 3.20
N VAL A 202 -17.11 -2.81 2.53
CA VAL A 202 -16.42 -2.68 1.24
C VAL A 202 -15.26 -1.72 1.35
N ILE A 203 -14.06 -2.21 1.06
CA ILE A 203 -12.82 -1.42 1.05
C ILE A 203 -12.36 -1.27 -0.40
N ASP A 204 -12.41 -0.05 -0.90
CA ASP A 204 -11.94 0.31 -2.23
C ASP A 204 -10.48 0.78 -2.17
N VAL A 205 -9.60 0.02 -2.82
CA VAL A 205 -8.16 0.32 -2.89
C VAL A 205 -7.80 1.04 -4.19
N GLY A 206 -8.73 1.04 -5.16
CA GLY A 206 -8.53 1.67 -6.46
C GLY A 206 -8.26 3.17 -6.36
N MET A 207 -7.44 3.68 -7.25
CA MET A 207 -7.24 5.12 -7.43
C MET A 207 -7.06 5.41 -8.90
N HIS A 208 -8.11 5.89 -9.52
CA HIS A 208 -8.19 6.18 -10.95
C HIS A 208 -8.69 7.60 -11.19
N ARG A 209 -8.70 7.99 -12.46
CA ARG A 209 -9.43 9.16 -12.92
C ARG A 209 -10.49 8.72 -13.91
N ASP A 210 -11.71 9.19 -13.71
CA ASP A 210 -12.81 8.95 -14.64
C ASP A 210 -12.68 9.83 -15.92
N ALA A 211 -13.63 9.70 -16.82
CA ALA A 211 -13.65 10.46 -18.07
C ALA A 211 -13.75 11.99 -17.87
N GLN A 212 -14.21 12.43 -16.70
CA GLN A 212 -14.32 13.84 -16.31
C GLN A 212 -13.11 14.28 -15.46
N ASN A 213 -12.07 13.44 -15.35
CA ASN A 213 -10.85 13.68 -14.56
C ASN A 213 -11.09 13.73 -13.03
N HIS A 214 -12.22 13.25 -12.52
CA HIS A 214 -12.46 13.09 -11.09
C HIS A 214 -11.77 11.83 -10.56
N LEU A 215 -11.30 11.89 -9.33
CA LEU A 215 -10.74 10.70 -8.66
C LEU A 215 -11.87 9.73 -8.31
N CYS A 216 -11.67 8.47 -8.65
CA CYS A 216 -12.59 7.36 -8.35
C CYS A 216 -11.79 6.07 -8.06
N GLY A 217 -12.48 5.06 -7.57
CA GLY A 217 -11.89 3.78 -7.23
C GLY A 217 -12.28 2.65 -8.18
N ASP A 218 -12.05 1.43 -7.70
CA ASP A 218 -12.45 0.18 -8.33
C ASP A 218 -13.97 -0.10 -8.14
N VAL A 219 -14.56 0.51 -7.12
CA VAL A 219 -15.97 0.33 -6.74
C VAL A 219 -16.82 1.45 -7.32
N ASP A 220 -17.98 1.12 -7.87
CA ASP A 220 -19.02 2.12 -8.16
C ASP A 220 -19.70 2.51 -6.85
N PHE A 221 -19.16 3.58 -6.23
CA PHE A 221 -19.54 4.00 -4.88
C PHE A 221 -21.05 4.25 -4.76
N GLU A 222 -21.63 4.95 -5.70
CA GLU A 222 -23.06 5.31 -5.65
C GLU A 222 -23.96 4.08 -5.76
N ASP A 223 -23.61 3.13 -6.63
CA ASP A 223 -24.36 1.90 -6.82
C ASP A 223 -24.26 0.95 -5.60
N VAL A 224 -23.10 0.93 -4.93
CA VAL A 224 -22.82 0.03 -3.81
C VAL A 224 -23.25 0.61 -2.46
N TYR A 225 -23.31 1.95 -2.33
CA TYR A 225 -23.49 2.65 -1.05
C TYR A 225 -24.70 2.17 -0.24
N SER A 226 -25.86 1.99 -0.88
CA SER A 226 -27.08 1.57 -0.20
C SER A 226 -27.06 0.11 0.27
N ARG A 227 -26.16 -0.71 -0.29
CA ARG A 227 -26.07 -2.14 -0.03
C ARG A 227 -25.02 -2.49 1.03
N ALA A 228 -23.97 -1.70 1.12
CA ALA A 228 -22.88 -1.87 2.07
C ALA A 228 -23.25 -1.37 3.47
N SER A 229 -22.79 -2.04 4.53
CA SER A 229 -22.87 -1.50 5.90
C SER A 229 -21.80 -0.45 6.17
N ALA A 230 -20.68 -0.53 5.47
CA ALA A 230 -19.62 0.46 5.46
C ALA A 230 -18.87 0.38 4.13
N ILE A 231 -18.47 1.54 3.61
CA ILE A 231 -17.71 1.64 2.36
C ILE A 231 -16.69 2.78 2.46
N THR A 232 -15.47 2.55 1.95
CA THR A 232 -14.47 3.61 1.88
C THR A 232 -14.68 4.50 0.66
N PRO A 233 -14.65 5.84 0.81
CA PRO A 233 -14.71 6.74 -0.33
C PRO A 233 -13.36 6.80 -1.08
N VAL A 234 -13.40 7.18 -2.35
CA VAL A 234 -12.21 7.56 -3.13
C VAL A 234 -12.48 8.93 -3.76
N PRO A 235 -11.69 9.96 -3.39
CA PRO A 235 -10.58 9.99 -2.43
C PRO A 235 -11.01 10.02 -0.96
N GLY A 236 -10.04 9.82 -0.05
CA GLY A 236 -10.22 10.06 1.38
C GLY A 236 -10.36 8.79 2.23
N GLY A 237 -10.47 7.61 1.62
CA GLY A 237 -10.52 6.32 2.31
C GLY A 237 -9.11 5.73 2.59
N VAL A 238 -8.69 4.75 1.79
CA VAL A 238 -7.45 3.98 2.00
C VAL A 238 -6.18 4.83 1.82
N GLY A 239 -6.16 5.78 0.89
CA GLY A 239 -4.97 6.57 0.55
C GLY A 239 -4.29 7.25 1.74
N PRO A 240 -5.01 8.02 2.59
CA PRO A 240 -4.44 8.62 3.79
C PRO A 240 -3.84 7.61 4.75
N MET A 241 -4.45 6.43 4.91
CA MET A 241 -3.95 5.36 5.78
C MET A 241 -2.64 4.76 5.27
N THR A 242 -2.48 4.63 3.95
CA THR A 242 -1.21 4.21 3.35
C THR A 242 -0.07 5.14 3.75
N ILE A 243 -0.30 6.46 3.72
CA ILE A 243 0.69 7.45 4.14
C ILE A 243 0.99 7.32 5.64
N ALA A 244 -0.02 7.16 6.47
CA ALA A 244 0.14 7.00 7.91
C ALA A 244 0.98 5.75 8.25
N MET A 245 0.73 4.63 7.57
CA MET A 245 1.50 3.40 7.78
C MET A 245 2.95 3.51 7.28
N LEU A 246 3.17 4.23 6.18
CA LEU A 246 4.52 4.53 5.73
C LEU A 246 5.30 5.33 6.80
N MET A 247 4.66 6.33 7.41
CA MET A 247 5.27 7.09 8.51
C MET A 247 5.56 6.18 9.71
N ASN A 248 4.65 5.26 10.02
CA ASN A 248 4.87 4.26 11.08
C ASN A 248 6.09 3.37 10.79
N ASN A 249 6.20 2.83 9.57
CA ASN A 249 7.34 2.02 9.16
C ASN A 249 8.66 2.81 9.23
N CYS A 250 8.64 4.08 8.81
CA CYS A 250 9.79 4.95 8.94
C CYS A 250 10.22 5.15 10.40
N VAL A 251 9.27 5.38 11.31
CA VAL A 251 9.57 5.53 12.75
C VAL A 251 10.11 4.22 13.33
N GLN A 252 9.58 3.08 12.91
CA GLN A 252 10.08 1.76 13.31
C GLN A 252 11.52 1.57 12.84
N ALA A 253 11.83 1.81 11.57
CA ALA A 253 13.18 1.70 11.00
C ALA A 253 14.24 2.56 11.71
N ALA A 254 13.84 3.63 12.37
CA ALA A 254 14.75 4.51 13.10
C ALA A 254 14.91 4.14 14.59
N ARG A 255 14.14 3.16 15.09
CA ARG A 255 14.22 2.68 16.49
C ARG A 255 15.09 1.44 16.63
N ASP A 256 15.16 0.64 15.56
CA ASP A 256 15.99 -0.56 15.45
C ASP A 256 17.43 -0.20 15.04
#